data_43d96d10c14e443bf4580903a9db1040
#
_entry.id   43d96d10c14e443bf4580903a9db1040
#
_cell.length_a   1.000
_cell.length_b   1.000
_cell.length_c   1.000
_cell.angle_alpha   90.00
_cell.angle_beta   90.00
_cell.angle_gamma   90.00
#
_symmetry.space_group_name_H-M   'P 1'
#
loop_
_entity.id
_entity.type
_entity.pdbx_description
1 polymer ?
#
loop_
_entity_poly.entity_id
_entity_poly.type
_entity_poly.pdbx_seq_one_letter_code
_entity_poly.pdbx_strand_id
1 'polypeptide(L)'
;MKYSSILLLTLGLSAGQAFAGNTEAGVGGALGGVLGAVVGQQVGGNTGATIGAGVGGAAGGMVGADRRSRTEAAIGGALGGAGGNAIGRSVGGTNGGLIGAALGGGAGAALGNNYGDDGRRDDRRGYRDDRHYYRDDRHYHKHHKHKGKHKGWHHGHRH
;
A
#
# COMPACT_ATOMS: atom_id res chain seq x y z
N MET A 1 33.41 -10.66 -22.33
CA MET A 1 32.49 -10.88 -21.22
C MET A 1 32.34 -9.72 -20.22
N LYS A 2 33.07 -8.61 -20.38
CA LYS A 2 33.01 -7.46 -19.45
C LYS A 2 31.83 -6.49 -19.69
N TYR A 3 31.24 -6.53 -20.88
CA TYR A 3 30.15 -5.61 -21.25
C TYR A 3 28.75 -6.13 -20.90
N SER A 4 28.58 -7.45 -20.66
CA SER A 4 27.30 -8.05 -20.29
C SER A 4 26.84 -7.60 -18.89
N SER A 5 27.79 -7.39 -17.97
CA SER A 5 27.49 -6.93 -16.62
C SER A 5 27.03 -5.47 -16.59
N ILE A 6 27.57 -4.64 -17.47
CA ILE A 6 27.18 -3.21 -17.59
C ILE A 6 25.80 -3.09 -18.25
N LEU A 7 25.54 -3.94 -19.25
CA LEU A 7 24.23 -3.97 -19.93
C LEU A 7 23.10 -4.42 -18.97
N LEU A 8 23.38 -5.40 -18.11
CA LEU A 8 22.44 -5.85 -17.07
C LEU A 8 22.20 -4.79 -16.00
N LEU A 9 23.24 -4.05 -15.62
CA LEU A 9 23.13 -2.97 -14.63
C LEU A 9 22.32 -1.79 -15.19
N THR A 10 22.52 -1.43 -16.46
CA THR A 10 21.76 -0.34 -17.10
C THR A 10 20.31 -0.73 -17.37
N LEU A 11 20.02 -1.98 -17.71
CA LEU A 11 18.68 -2.50 -17.88
C LEU A 11 17.93 -2.55 -16.55
N GLY A 12 18.59 -2.93 -15.45
CA GLY A 12 18.02 -2.89 -14.11
C GLY A 12 17.68 -1.49 -13.62
N LEU A 13 18.50 -0.51 -13.98
CA LEU A 13 18.29 0.89 -13.61
C LEU A 13 17.13 1.55 -14.39
N SER A 14 16.91 1.14 -15.64
CA SER A 14 15.83 1.68 -16.48
C SER A 14 14.46 1.11 -16.15
N ALA A 15 14.39 -0.11 -15.60
CA ALA A 15 13.12 -0.70 -15.14
C ALA A 15 12.52 0.01 -13.92
N GLY A 16 13.34 0.72 -13.12
CA GLY A 16 12.88 1.48 -11.96
C GLY A 16 12.09 2.75 -12.30
N GLN A 17 12.12 3.23 -13.54
CA GLN A 17 11.48 4.49 -13.95
C GLN A 17 10.02 4.34 -14.40
N ALA A 18 9.53 3.11 -14.55
CA ALA A 18 8.20 2.86 -15.09
C ALA A 18 7.05 2.96 -14.04
N PHE A 19 7.36 3.18 -12.77
CA PHE A 19 6.36 3.22 -11.69
C PHE A 19 6.32 4.59 -11.01
N ALA A 20 5.95 5.61 -11.74
CA ALA A 20 5.84 6.99 -11.26
C ALA A 20 4.61 7.23 -10.37
N GLY A 21 4.59 6.70 -9.16
CA GLY A 21 3.51 6.95 -8.20
C GLY A 21 3.74 6.26 -6.85
N ASN A 22 4.43 5.10 -6.86
CA ASN A 22 4.82 4.34 -5.67
C ASN A 22 6.24 3.79 -5.84
N THR A 23 7.08 4.61 -6.45
CA THR A 23 8.44 4.24 -6.87
C THR A 23 9.29 3.82 -5.69
N GLU A 24 9.14 4.48 -4.55
CA GLU A 24 9.96 4.22 -3.36
C GLU A 24 9.70 2.83 -2.78
N ALA A 25 8.43 2.44 -2.64
CA ALA A 25 8.07 1.10 -2.18
C ALA A 25 8.48 0.01 -3.18
N GLY A 26 8.30 0.29 -4.48
CA GLY A 26 8.70 -0.62 -5.55
C GLY A 26 10.21 -0.84 -5.61
N VAL A 27 10.99 0.23 -5.56
CA VAL A 27 12.47 0.16 -5.55
C VAL A 27 12.97 -0.55 -4.29
N GLY A 28 12.41 -0.20 -3.13
CA GLY A 28 12.72 -0.87 -1.87
C GLY A 28 12.45 -2.37 -1.92
N GLY A 29 11.26 -2.76 -2.39
CA GLY A 29 10.87 -4.16 -2.54
C GLY A 29 11.73 -4.94 -3.54
N ALA A 30 12.09 -4.33 -4.67
CA ALA A 30 12.97 -4.94 -5.67
C ALA A 30 14.38 -5.18 -5.14
N LEU A 31 15.00 -4.16 -4.57
CA LEU A 31 16.35 -4.26 -4.00
C LEU A 31 16.37 -5.23 -2.81
N GLY A 32 15.41 -5.10 -1.90
CA GLY A 32 15.28 -6.00 -0.76
C GLY A 32 15.08 -7.45 -1.19
N GLY A 33 14.22 -7.71 -2.17
CA GLY A 33 13.97 -9.03 -2.72
C GLY A 33 15.21 -9.69 -3.32
N VAL A 34 15.99 -8.95 -4.10
CA VAL A 34 17.25 -9.44 -4.69
C VAL A 34 18.29 -9.72 -3.61
N LEU A 35 18.53 -8.76 -2.72
CA LEU A 35 19.51 -8.93 -1.64
C LEU A 35 19.13 -10.09 -0.72
N GLY A 36 17.86 -10.18 -0.36
CA GLY A 36 17.34 -11.29 0.44
C GLY A 36 17.49 -12.64 -0.27
N ALA A 37 17.23 -12.71 -1.58
CA ALA A 37 17.43 -13.93 -2.36
C ALA A 37 18.90 -14.37 -2.38
N VAL A 38 19.84 -13.44 -2.57
CA VAL A 38 21.27 -13.74 -2.61
C VAL A 38 21.74 -14.26 -1.25
N VAL A 39 21.41 -13.57 -0.17
CA VAL A 39 21.79 -13.99 1.19
C VAL A 39 21.13 -15.31 1.56
N GLY A 40 19.84 -15.44 1.28
CA GLY A 40 19.08 -16.67 1.54
C GLY A 40 19.63 -17.87 0.77
N GLN A 41 20.10 -17.67 -0.46
CA GLN A 41 20.72 -18.72 -1.26
C GLN A 41 22.02 -19.23 -0.65
N GLN A 42 22.81 -18.37 -0.02
CA GLN A 42 24.05 -18.77 0.66
C GLN A 42 23.77 -19.67 1.89
N VAL A 43 22.67 -19.43 2.57
CA VAL A 43 22.31 -20.14 3.82
C VAL A 43 21.52 -21.40 3.56
N GLY A 44 20.56 -21.37 2.65
CA GLY A 44 19.59 -22.46 2.44
C GLY A 44 19.37 -22.86 0.97
N GLY A 45 20.29 -22.54 0.07
CA GLY A 45 20.17 -22.88 -1.35
C GLY A 45 18.92 -22.28 -1.98
N ASN A 46 18.22 -23.07 -2.81
CA ASN A 46 17.06 -22.61 -3.56
C ASN A 46 15.88 -22.21 -2.64
N THR A 47 15.63 -22.97 -1.60
CA THR A 47 14.57 -22.70 -0.62
C THR A 47 14.90 -21.45 0.18
N GLY A 48 16.18 -21.34 0.62
CA GLY A 48 16.64 -20.15 1.34
C GLY A 48 16.51 -18.89 0.50
N ALA A 49 16.82 -18.96 -0.81
CA ALA A 49 16.67 -17.81 -1.70
C ALA A 49 15.21 -17.36 -1.84
N THR A 50 14.26 -18.30 -1.93
CA THR A 50 12.85 -17.94 -2.05
C THR A 50 12.33 -17.30 -0.76
N ILE A 51 12.69 -17.87 0.40
CA ILE A 51 12.34 -17.30 1.71
C ILE A 51 13.02 -15.93 1.87
N GLY A 52 14.32 -15.84 1.53
CA GLY A 52 15.07 -14.60 1.62
C GLY A 52 14.50 -13.50 0.71
N ALA A 53 14.09 -13.87 -0.52
CA ALA A 53 13.43 -12.93 -1.43
C ALA A 53 12.12 -12.37 -0.85
N GLY A 54 11.33 -13.21 -0.20
CA GLY A 54 10.09 -12.81 0.47
C GLY A 54 10.36 -11.88 1.65
N VAL A 55 11.26 -12.26 2.56
CA VAL A 55 11.61 -11.44 3.73
C VAL A 55 12.26 -10.12 3.31
N GLY A 56 13.19 -10.17 2.35
CA GLY A 56 13.85 -8.99 1.81
C GLY A 56 12.88 -8.07 1.08
N GLY A 57 11.99 -8.63 0.24
CA GLY A 57 10.94 -7.89 -0.45
C GLY A 57 9.95 -7.21 0.51
N ALA A 58 9.57 -7.91 1.59
CA ALA A 58 8.75 -7.33 2.65
C ALA A 58 9.45 -6.16 3.34
N ALA A 59 10.67 -6.37 3.81
CA ALA A 59 11.44 -5.35 4.53
C ALA A 59 11.72 -4.13 3.64
N GLY A 60 12.15 -4.37 2.39
CA GLY A 60 12.42 -3.31 1.43
C GLY A 60 11.17 -2.54 1.05
N GLY A 61 10.06 -3.25 0.79
CA GLY A 61 8.76 -2.64 0.51
C GLY A 61 8.28 -1.77 1.66
N MET A 62 8.43 -2.26 2.90
CA MET A 62 8.04 -1.51 4.11
C MET A 62 8.86 -0.23 4.28
N VAL A 63 10.16 -0.27 4.00
CA VAL A 63 11.06 0.89 4.14
C VAL A 63 10.71 1.96 3.12
N GLY A 64 10.42 1.54 1.87
CA GLY A 64 10.06 2.47 0.79
C GLY A 64 8.61 2.91 0.80
N ALA A 65 7.73 2.25 1.56
CA ALA A 65 6.31 2.58 1.60
C ALA A 65 6.00 3.75 2.52
N ASP A 66 4.92 4.46 2.22
CA ASP A 66 4.32 5.43 3.10
C ASP A 66 3.96 4.79 4.45
N ARG A 67 4.13 5.57 5.54
CA ARG A 67 3.89 5.08 6.91
C ARG A 67 2.54 4.40 7.12
N ARG A 68 1.57 4.75 6.30
CA ARG A 68 0.19 4.25 6.38
C ARG A 68 -0.02 2.93 5.65
N SER A 69 0.81 2.64 4.63
CA SER A 69 0.67 1.49 3.73
C SER A 69 1.81 0.47 3.89
N ARG A 70 2.59 0.58 4.97
CA ARG A 70 3.76 -0.28 5.21
C ARG A 70 3.41 -1.75 5.30
N THR A 71 2.32 -2.08 5.96
CA THR A 71 1.88 -3.46 6.12
C THR A 71 1.47 -4.07 4.80
N GLU A 72 0.69 -3.34 4.01
CA GLU A 72 0.23 -3.75 2.69
C GLU A 72 1.39 -3.90 1.70
N ALA A 73 2.33 -2.93 1.72
CA ALA A 73 3.55 -3.00 0.91
C ALA A 73 4.46 -4.15 1.33
N ALA A 74 4.56 -4.44 2.62
CA ALA A 74 5.33 -5.59 3.13
C ALA A 74 4.73 -6.91 2.68
N ILE A 75 3.41 -7.07 2.79
CA ILE A 75 2.72 -8.29 2.34
C ILE A 75 2.87 -8.45 0.83
N GLY A 76 2.64 -7.38 0.05
CA GLY A 76 2.81 -7.40 -1.39
C GLY A 76 4.25 -7.72 -1.80
N GLY A 77 5.23 -7.09 -1.17
CA GLY A 77 6.65 -7.33 -1.39
C GLY A 77 7.09 -8.75 -1.01
N ALA A 78 6.55 -9.30 0.09
CA ALA A 78 6.81 -10.67 0.51
C ALA A 78 6.31 -11.69 -0.51
N LEU A 79 5.03 -11.60 -0.85
CA LEU A 79 4.39 -12.55 -1.79
C LEU A 79 4.98 -12.40 -3.19
N GLY A 80 5.18 -11.17 -3.65
CA GLY A 80 5.77 -10.88 -4.95
C GLY A 80 7.21 -11.35 -5.03
N GLY A 81 8.04 -11.04 -4.04
CA GLY A 81 9.44 -11.43 -3.98
C GLY A 81 9.64 -12.94 -3.93
N ALA A 82 8.93 -13.63 -3.03
CA ALA A 82 9.01 -15.08 -2.93
C ALA A 82 8.43 -15.77 -4.18
N GLY A 83 7.25 -15.39 -4.62
CA GLY A 83 6.59 -15.95 -5.80
C GLY A 83 7.38 -15.70 -7.07
N GLY A 84 7.85 -14.48 -7.27
CA GLY A 84 8.69 -14.09 -8.41
C GLY A 84 10.00 -14.86 -8.45
N ASN A 85 10.66 -15.04 -7.29
CA ASN A 85 11.87 -15.84 -7.20
C ASN A 85 11.59 -17.32 -7.57
N ALA A 86 10.54 -17.93 -7.02
CA ALA A 86 10.19 -19.31 -7.29
C ALA A 86 9.87 -19.54 -8.77
N ILE A 87 9.02 -18.71 -9.36
CA ILE A 87 8.65 -18.80 -10.78
C ILE A 87 9.87 -18.50 -11.68
N GLY A 88 10.62 -17.43 -11.38
CA GLY A 88 11.80 -17.06 -12.14
C GLY A 88 12.85 -18.16 -12.17
N ARG A 89 13.01 -18.89 -11.06
CA ARG A 89 13.92 -20.05 -11.00
C ARG A 89 13.51 -21.20 -11.88
N SER A 90 12.21 -21.47 -11.97
CA SER A 90 11.70 -22.58 -12.82
C SER A 90 12.02 -22.32 -14.30
N VAL A 91 12.12 -21.06 -14.73
CA VAL A 91 12.32 -20.66 -16.11
C VAL A 91 13.80 -20.42 -16.43
N GLY A 92 14.52 -19.72 -15.54
CA GLY A 92 15.87 -19.24 -15.79
C GLY A 92 16.90 -19.57 -14.70
N GLY A 93 16.63 -20.56 -13.86
CA GLY A 93 17.53 -20.96 -12.78
C GLY A 93 17.79 -19.80 -11.79
N THR A 94 19.01 -19.73 -11.27
CA THR A 94 19.38 -18.70 -10.29
C THR A 94 19.19 -17.27 -10.80
N ASN A 95 19.61 -17.00 -12.03
CA ASN A 95 19.48 -15.65 -12.63
C ASN A 95 18.02 -15.29 -12.84
N GLY A 96 17.20 -16.23 -13.33
CA GLY A 96 15.76 -16.04 -13.45
C GLY A 96 15.10 -15.78 -12.12
N GLY A 97 15.53 -16.46 -11.06
CA GLY A 97 15.04 -16.25 -9.70
C GLY A 97 15.34 -14.85 -9.16
N LEU A 98 16.54 -14.33 -9.39
CA LEU A 98 16.91 -12.96 -8.98
C LEU A 98 16.11 -11.90 -9.72
N ILE A 99 15.93 -12.06 -11.04
CA ILE A 99 15.10 -11.16 -11.85
C ILE A 99 13.65 -11.23 -11.39
N GLY A 100 13.14 -12.46 -11.16
CA GLY A 100 11.78 -12.66 -10.65
C GLY A 100 11.57 -12.05 -9.26
N ALA A 101 12.56 -12.17 -8.37
CA ALA A 101 12.51 -11.54 -7.05
C ALA A 101 12.46 -10.01 -7.13
N ALA A 102 13.25 -9.42 -8.03
CA ALA A 102 13.26 -7.97 -8.25
C ALA A 102 11.91 -7.48 -8.77
N LEU A 103 11.43 -8.09 -9.85
CA LEU A 103 10.16 -7.68 -10.48
C LEU A 103 8.97 -7.96 -9.58
N GLY A 104 8.93 -9.15 -8.98
CA GLY A 104 7.84 -9.55 -8.10
C GLY A 104 7.83 -8.73 -6.80
N GLY A 105 8.96 -8.61 -6.14
CA GLY A 105 9.09 -7.82 -4.91
C GLY A 105 8.79 -6.34 -5.12
N GLY A 106 9.29 -5.78 -6.22
CA GLY A 106 9.05 -4.38 -6.58
C GLY A 106 7.59 -4.11 -6.95
N ALA A 107 7.02 -4.89 -7.86
CA ALA A 107 5.63 -4.75 -8.26
C ALA A 107 4.67 -5.04 -7.12
N GLY A 108 4.94 -6.10 -6.33
CA GLY A 108 4.13 -6.46 -5.17
C GLY A 108 4.12 -5.37 -4.11
N ALA A 109 5.28 -4.79 -3.77
CA ALA A 109 5.38 -3.70 -2.80
C ALA A 109 4.66 -2.43 -3.29
N ALA A 110 4.83 -2.07 -4.58
CA ALA A 110 4.15 -0.92 -5.16
C ALA A 110 2.63 -1.09 -5.17
N LEU A 111 2.14 -2.27 -5.56
CA LEU A 111 0.71 -2.59 -5.51
C LEU A 111 0.18 -2.54 -4.08
N GLY A 112 0.88 -3.17 -3.13
CA GLY A 112 0.51 -3.15 -1.72
C GLY A 112 0.40 -1.73 -1.18
N ASN A 113 1.36 -0.86 -1.51
CA ASN A 113 1.31 0.55 -1.13
C ASN A 113 0.08 1.28 -1.69
N ASN A 114 -0.28 1.05 -2.97
CA ASN A 114 -1.48 1.61 -3.60
C ASN A 114 -2.77 1.16 -2.90
N TYR A 115 -2.93 -0.14 -2.68
CA TYR A 115 -4.14 -0.67 -2.03
C TYR A 115 -4.29 -0.17 -0.59
N GLY A 116 -3.18 0.03 0.13
CA GLY A 116 -3.20 0.61 1.46
C GLY A 116 -3.69 2.06 1.49
N ASP A 117 -3.44 2.82 0.44
CA ASP A 117 -3.89 4.21 0.31
C ASP A 117 -5.36 4.33 -0.11
N ASP A 118 -5.82 3.50 -1.04
CA ASP A 118 -7.19 3.56 -1.57
C ASP A 118 -8.22 3.07 -0.55
N GLY A 119 -7.96 1.98 0.17
CA GLY A 119 -8.88 1.45 1.18
C GLY A 119 -9.20 2.44 2.30
N ARG A 120 -8.30 3.37 2.61
CA ARG A 120 -8.51 4.38 3.65
C ARG A 120 -9.13 5.69 3.18
N ARG A 121 -9.18 5.92 1.88
CA ARG A 121 -9.92 7.05 1.31
C ARG A 121 -11.42 6.81 1.37
N ASP A 122 -11.84 5.57 1.20
CA ASP A 122 -13.25 5.19 1.29
C ASP A 122 -13.77 5.25 2.73
N ASP A 123 -12.98 4.80 3.72
CA ASP A 123 -13.33 4.92 5.13
C ASP A 123 -13.50 6.39 5.58
N ARG A 124 -12.70 7.31 5.04
CA ARG A 124 -12.84 8.74 5.36
C ARG A 124 -14.05 9.40 4.73
N ARG A 125 -14.55 8.90 3.62
CA ARG A 125 -15.79 9.38 3.00
C ARG A 125 -16.99 8.89 3.79
N GLY A 126 -17.02 7.63 4.22
CA GLY A 126 -18.06 7.09 5.07
C GLY A 126 -18.23 7.87 6.38
N TYR A 127 -17.14 8.15 7.09
CA TYR A 127 -17.18 8.95 8.33
C TYR A 127 -17.53 10.42 8.15
N ARG A 128 -17.42 10.98 6.95
CA ARG A 128 -17.86 12.36 6.65
C ARG A 128 -19.35 12.43 6.38
N ASP A 129 -19.90 11.45 5.69
CA ASP A 129 -21.32 11.39 5.39
C ASP A 129 -22.14 11.13 6.66
N ASP A 130 -21.67 10.26 7.55
CA ASP A 130 -22.33 10.00 8.84
C ASP A 130 -22.37 11.23 9.75
N ARG A 131 -21.34 12.10 9.73
CA ARG A 131 -21.35 13.34 10.51
C ARG A 131 -22.30 14.41 9.97
N HIS A 132 -22.57 14.40 8.67
CA HIS A 132 -23.59 15.29 8.10
C HIS A 132 -25.00 14.83 8.46
N TYR A 133 -25.23 13.52 8.50
CA TYR A 133 -26.55 12.97 8.89
C TYR A 133 -26.91 13.31 10.33
N TYR A 134 -25.97 13.15 11.27
CA TYR A 134 -26.21 13.50 12.69
C TYR A 134 -26.23 15.01 12.97
N ARG A 135 -25.75 15.84 12.05
CA ARG A 135 -25.77 17.29 12.23
C ARG A 135 -27.08 17.91 11.77
N ASP A 136 -27.73 17.34 10.77
CA ASP A 136 -29.02 17.78 10.29
C ASP A 136 -30.15 17.46 11.27
N ASP A 137 -30.11 16.30 11.94
CA ASP A 137 -31.10 15.94 12.95
C ASP A 137 -31.12 16.90 14.15
N ARG A 138 -29.97 17.49 14.51
CA ARG A 138 -29.89 18.50 15.58
C ARG A 138 -30.50 19.84 15.20
N HIS A 139 -30.52 20.18 13.92
CA HIS A 139 -31.16 21.40 13.42
C HIS A 139 -32.69 21.23 13.35
N TYR A 140 -33.17 20.04 13.03
CA TYR A 140 -34.61 19.79 12.94
C TYR A 140 -35.31 19.88 14.27
N HIS A 141 -34.71 19.41 15.35
CA HIS A 141 -35.29 19.49 16.70
C HIS A 141 -35.29 20.89 17.31
N LYS A 142 -34.47 21.81 16.80
CA LYS A 142 -34.39 23.18 17.34
C LYS A 142 -35.45 24.10 16.79
N HIS A 143 -36.01 23.81 15.61
CA HIS A 143 -37.10 24.62 15.01
C HIS A 143 -38.49 24.29 15.53
N HIS A 144 -38.71 23.10 16.10
CA HIS A 144 -40.01 22.76 16.64
C HIS A 144 -40.28 23.27 18.05
N LYS A 145 -39.32 23.81 18.79
CA LYS A 145 -39.48 24.31 20.15
C LYS A 145 -39.96 25.76 20.28
N HIS A 146 -40.04 26.50 19.18
CA HIS A 146 -40.42 27.93 19.23
C HIS A 146 -41.83 28.26 18.72
N LYS A 147 -42.65 27.28 18.34
CA LYS A 147 -44.01 27.53 17.85
C LYS A 147 -45.13 27.36 18.90
N GLY A 148 -44.81 27.34 20.18
CA GLY A 148 -45.76 27.01 21.21
C GLY A 148 -45.96 28.03 22.34
N LYS A 149 -45.70 29.34 22.15
CA LYS A 149 -46.05 30.31 23.19
C LYS A 149 -46.43 31.66 22.60
N HIS A 150 -47.58 31.74 21.96
CA HIS A 150 -48.36 32.96 21.86
C HIS A 150 -49.82 32.57 21.66
N LYS A 151 -50.51 32.27 22.73
CA LYS A 151 -51.96 32.39 22.82
C LYS A 151 -52.33 32.93 24.18
N GLY A 152 -52.87 34.12 24.14
CA GLY A 152 -53.93 34.55 25.00
C GLY A 152 -53.51 35.26 26.26
N TRP A 153 -53.78 36.57 26.26
CA TRP A 153 -54.61 37.13 27.32
C TRP A 153 -54.97 38.56 26.94
N HIS A 154 -56.08 38.69 26.23
CA HIS A 154 -56.83 39.95 26.25
C HIS A 154 -57.89 39.75 27.34
N HIS A 155 -57.77 40.45 28.42
CA HIS A 155 -58.89 40.77 29.26
C HIS A 155 -58.99 42.28 29.38
N GLY A 156 -60.11 42.76 28.87
CA GLY A 156 -60.48 44.11 29.01
C GLY A 156 -61.02 44.40 30.45
N HIS A 157 -60.87 45.63 30.87
CA HIS A 157 -61.72 46.22 31.82
C HIS A 157 -62.06 47.65 31.39
N ARG A 158 -63.38 47.81 31.26
CA ARG A 158 -64.05 49.08 31.29
C ARG A 158 -63.91 49.73 32.69
N HIS A 159 -63.74 50.94 32.73
CA HIS A 159 -64.47 52.03 33.33
C HIS A 159 -63.73 53.32 33.14
#